data_d799cf4cc46310a9652f2465a4578d6e
#
_entry.id   d799cf4cc46310a9652f2465a4578d6e
#
_cell.length_a   1.000
_cell.length_b   1.000
_cell.length_c   1.000
_cell.angle_alpha   90.00
_cell.angle_beta   90.00
_cell.angle_gamma   90.00
#
_symmetry.space_group_name_H-M   'P 1'
#
loop_
_entity.id
_entity.type
_entity.pdbx_description
1 polymer ?
#
loop_
_entity_poly.entity_id
_entity_poly.type
_entity_poly.pdbx_seq_one_letter_code
_entity_poly.pdbx_strand_id
1 'polypeptide(L)'
;MDPMYVCGKDHIISAVRHAERSFEHGTNRSKTLLTEIILYAAGERQISKAMARMRPKERSNEYVLALLDCPSDLKLDEIGMERDDSIIEANESKAKAMGLDSSFGIPYEDQALEMVALLDLAKY
;
A
#
# COMPACT_ATOMS: atom_id res chain seq x y z
N MET A 1 -6.68 -2.68 -2.98
CA MET A 1 -5.33 -3.28 -2.93
C MET A 1 -5.40 -4.68 -2.34
N ASP A 2 -4.47 -5.53 -2.73
CA ASP A 2 -4.38 -6.90 -2.21
C ASP A 2 -3.90 -6.87 -0.75
N PRO A 3 -4.68 -7.41 0.21
CA PRO A 3 -4.27 -7.40 1.63
C PRO A 3 -2.95 -8.11 1.90
N MET A 4 -2.53 -9.04 1.05
CA MET A 4 -1.26 -9.78 1.21
C MET A 4 -0.05 -8.85 1.21
N TYR A 5 -0.15 -7.68 0.58
CA TYR A 5 0.94 -6.71 0.45
C TYR A 5 0.71 -5.44 1.26
N VAL A 6 -0.17 -5.48 2.26
CA VAL A 6 -0.46 -4.35 3.14
C VAL A 6 -0.14 -4.74 4.58
N CYS A 7 0.77 -4.01 5.20
CA CYS A 7 1.22 -4.23 6.58
C CYS A 7 0.81 -3.08 7.49
N GLY A 8 -0.48 -2.93 7.70
CA GLY A 8 -1.03 -1.97 8.62
C GLY A 8 -1.48 -0.66 7.97
N LYS A 9 -2.21 0.12 8.76
CA LYS A 9 -2.78 1.40 8.34
C LYS A 9 -1.69 2.41 7.94
N ASP A 10 -0.63 2.50 8.75
CA ASP A 10 0.43 3.49 8.53
C ASP A 10 1.22 3.21 7.26
N HIS A 11 1.33 1.95 6.85
CA HIS A 11 1.94 1.59 5.57
C HIS A 11 1.26 2.34 4.42
N ILE A 12 -0.07 2.30 4.37
CA ILE A 12 -0.84 2.94 3.30
C ILE A 12 -0.86 4.46 3.46
N ILE A 13 -1.01 4.96 4.68
CA ILE A 13 -0.96 6.41 4.95
C ILE A 13 0.38 6.99 4.50
N SER A 14 1.48 6.31 4.80
CA SER A 14 2.81 6.72 4.38
C SER A 14 2.94 6.75 2.84
N ALA A 15 2.41 5.72 2.16
CA ALA A 15 2.42 5.67 0.71
C ALA A 15 1.65 6.86 0.10
N VAL A 16 0.50 7.21 0.64
CA VAL A 16 -0.30 8.35 0.19
C VAL A 16 0.49 9.65 0.36
N ARG A 17 1.08 9.86 1.52
CA ARG A 17 1.86 11.08 1.82
C ARG A 17 3.06 11.23 0.92
N HIS A 18 3.80 10.16 0.68
CA HIS A 18 4.95 10.19 -0.23
C HIS A 18 4.52 10.47 -1.66
N ALA A 19 3.41 9.88 -2.11
CA ALA A 19 2.87 10.11 -3.44
C ALA A 19 2.45 11.57 -3.63
N GLU A 20 1.71 12.14 -2.68
CA GLU A 20 1.30 13.55 -2.72
C GLU A 20 2.51 14.48 -2.78
N ARG A 21 3.52 14.21 -1.94
CA ARG A 21 4.75 15.00 -1.93
C ARG A 21 5.49 14.93 -3.26
N SER A 22 5.53 13.76 -3.90
CA SER A 22 6.19 13.62 -5.19
C SER A 22 5.53 14.45 -6.28
N PHE A 23 4.20 14.54 -6.26
CA PHE A 23 3.47 15.41 -7.19
C PHE A 23 3.72 16.90 -6.91
N GLU A 24 3.77 17.30 -5.65
CA GLU A 24 4.09 18.67 -5.26
C GLU A 24 5.48 19.10 -5.73
N HIS A 25 6.46 18.20 -5.66
CA HIS A 25 7.84 18.48 -6.02
C HIS A 25 8.17 18.15 -7.48
N GLY A 26 7.21 17.65 -8.26
CA GLY A 26 7.45 17.28 -9.65
C GLY A 26 8.35 16.06 -9.83
N THR A 27 8.49 15.22 -8.80
CA THR A 27 9.33 14.02 -8.84
C THR A 27 8.54 12.72 -9.05
N ASN A 28 7.25 12.84 -9.36
CA ASN A 28 6.38 11.68 -9.58
C ASN A 28 6.83 10.87 -10.80
N ARG A 29 6.68 9.54 -10.68
CA ARG A 29 7.02 8.58 -11.74
C ARG A 29 5.85 8.26 -12.66
N SER A 30 4.64 8.34 -12.13
CA SER A 30 3.42 8.05 -12.86
C SER A 30 2.66 9.34 -13.17
N LYS A 31 1.65 9.23 -14.02
CA LYS A 31 0.84 10.38 -14.43
C LYS A 31 -0.29 10.69 -13.48
N THR A 32 -0.68 9.75 -12.63
CA THR A 32 -1.81 9.92 -11.71
C THR A 32 -1.39 9.67 -10.27
N LEU A 33 -2.04 10.38 -9.35
CA LEU A 33 -1.80 10.21 -7.91
C LEU A 33 -2.11 8.78 -7.46
N LEU A 34 -3.19 8.19 -7.96
CA LEU A 34 -3.57 6.82 -7.58
C LEU A 34 -2.50 5.79 -7.96
N THR A 35 -1.95 5.90 -9.16
CA THR A 35 -0.87 5.01 -9.59
C THR A 35 0.40 5.24 -8.78
N GLU A 36 0.71 6.49 -8.45
CA GLU A 36 1.87 6.82 -7.63
C GLU A 36 1.75 6.21 -6.22
N ILE A 37 0.57 6.28 -5.62
CA ILE A 37 0.29 5.65 -4.32
C ILE A 37 0.58 4.14 -4.39
N ILE A 38 0.15 3.49 -5.46
CA ILE A 38 0.39 2.05 -5.66
C ILE A 38 1.88 1.75 -5.76
N LEU A 39 2.66 2.57 -6.45
CA LEU A 39 4.11 2.43 -6.54
C LEU A 39 4.76 2.47 -5.16
N TYR A 40 4.42 3.45 -4.34
CA TYR A 40 4.96 3.57 -2.99
C TYR A 40 4.50 2.42 -2.09
N ALA A 41 3.23 2.07 -2.13
CA ALA A 41 2.70 0.99 -1.30
C ALA A 41 3.37 -0.36 -1.64
N ALA A 42 3.63 -0.61 -2.91
CA ALA A 42 4.31 -1.83 -3.37
C ALA A 42 5.84 -1.78 -3.19
N GLY A 43 6.41 -0.59 -3.02
CA GLY A 43 7.86 -0.41 -2.98
C GLY A 43 8.54 -0.70 -4.30
N GLU A 44 7.85 -0.46 -5.41
CA GLU A 44 8.34 -0.78 -6.75
C GLU A 44 8.47 0.46 -7.63
N ARG A 45 9.50 0.48 -8.46
CA ARG A 45 9.73 1.57 -9.42
C ARG A 45 8.94 1.44 -10.70
N GLN A 46 8.62 0.20 -11.08
CA GLN A 46 7.93 -0.09 -12.33
C GLN A 46 6.44 -0.27 -12.07
N ILE A 47 5.62 0.45 -12.83
CA ILE A 47 4.15 0.41 -12.70
C ILE A 47 3.62 -1.01 -12.86
N SER A 48 4.12 -1.76 -13.85
CA SER A 48 3.65 -3.13 -14.09
C SER A 48 3.90 -4.06 -12.90
N LYS A 49 5.05 -3.94 -12.25
CA LYS A 49 5.38 -4.74 -11.06
C LYS A 49 4.55 -4.34 -9.85
N ALA A 50 4.36 -3.04 -9.65
CA ALA A 50 3.54 -2.52 -8.56
C ALA A 50 2.09 -2.98 -8.71
N MET A 51 1.53 -2.89 -9.90
CA MET A 51 0.17 -3.34 -10.16
C MET A 51 0.02 -4.84 -10.00
N ALA A 52 1.00 -5.63 -10.42
CA ALA A 52 0.98 -7.07 -10.23
C ALA A 52 0.93 -7.47 -8.75
N ARG A 53 1.63 -6.74 -7.88
CA ARG A 53 1.60 -6.98 -6.43
C ARG A 53 0.29 -6.55 -5.79
N MET A 54 -0.14 -5.32 -6.07
CA MET A 54 -1.24 -4.68 -5.34
C MET A 54 -2.62 -4.98 -5.91
N ARG A 55 -2.68 -5.54 -7.10
CA ARG A 55 -3.92 -5.92 -7.74
C ARG A 55 -4.61 -7.04 -6.97
N PRO A 56 -5.89 -6.91 -6.62
CA PRO A 56 -6.63 -8.00 -5.99
C PRO A 56 -6.65 -9.24 -6.88
N LYS A 57 -6.45 -10.42 -6.28
CA LYS A 57 -6.43 -11.68 -7.02
C LYS A 57 -7.86 -12.09 -7.36
N GLU A 58 -8.03 -12.79 -8.49
CA GLU A 58 -9.36 -13.15 -9.02
C GLU A 58 -10.28 -13.86 -8.03
N ARG A 59 -9.73 -14.70 -7.17
CA ARG A 59 -10.51 -15.48 -6.20
C ARG A 59 -10.56 -14.83 -4.82
N SER A 60 -9.99 -13.66 -4.66
CA SER A 60 -9.99 -12.96 -3.38
C SER A 60 -11.34 -12.28 -3.17
N ASN A 61 -11.86 -12.40 -1.97
CA ASN A 61 -13.02 -11.64 -1.51
C ASN A 61 -12.66 -10.60 -0.44
N GLU A 62 -11.36 -10.38 -0.25
CA GLU A 62 -10.82 -9.40 0.69
C GLU A 62 -10.06 -8.32 -0.05
N TYR A 63 -10.35 -7.06 0.30
CA TYR A 63 -9.74 -5.91 -0.38
C TYR A 63 -9.36 -4.85 0.65
N VAL A 64 -8.24 -4.18 0.43
CA VAL A 64 -7.88 -2.97 1.17
C VAL A 64 -8.25 -1.76 0.31
N LEU A 65 -9.03 -0.86 0.87
CA LEU A 65 -9.47 0.36 0.20
C LEU A 65 -8.79 1.56 0.84
N ALA A 66 -8.13 2.38 0.01
CA ALA A 66 -7.66 3.70 0.41
C ALA A 66 -8.60 4.73 -0.22
N LEU A 67 -9.40 5.39 0.61
CA LEU A 67 -10.41 6.34 0.17
C LEU A 67 -9.87 7.76 0.32
N LEU A 68 -9.77 8.48 -0.79
CA LEU A 68 -9.27 9.85 -0.85
C LEU A 68 -10.41 10.80 -1.19
N ASP A 69 -10.54 11.86 -0.38
CA ASP A 69 -11.58 12.89 -0.58
C ASP A 69 -12.99 12.32 -0.68
N CYS A 70 -13.25 11.23 0.06
CA CYS A 70 -14.57 10.61 0.08
C CYS A 70 -15.46 11.20 1.18
N PRO A 71 -16.78 11.23 0.98
CA PRO A 71 -17.70 11.63 2.03
C PRO A 71 -17.56 10.73 3.26
N SER A 72 -17.67 11.32 4.46
CA SER A 72 -17.56 10.57 5.72
C SER A 72 -18.71 9.59 5.95
N ASP A 73 -19.81 9.74 5.20
CA ASP A 73 -21.00 8.90 5.27
C ASP A 73 -21.01 7.73 4.28
N LEU A 74 -19.87 7.44 3.66
CA LEU A 74 -19.76 6.30 2.75
C LEU A 74 -20.10 5.00 3.47
N LYS A 75 -21.11 4.29 2.96
CA LYS A 75 -21.58 3.03 3.54
C LYS A 75 -21.12 1.85 2.69
N LEU A 76 -20.25 1.02 3.27
CA LEU A 76 -19.70 -0.14 2.57
C LEU A 76 -20.74 -1.24 2.36
N ASP A 77 -21.73 -1.37 3.26
CA ASP A 77 -22.79 -2.36 3.17
C ASP A 77 -23.69 -2.13 1.94
N GLU A 78 -23.86 -0.88 1.49
CA GLU A 78 -24.63 -0.56 0.29
C GLU A 78 -23.99 -1.10 -0.99
N ILE A 79 -22.68 -1.30 -0.99
CA ILE A 79 -21.95 -1.86 -2.14
C ILE A 79 -21.57 -3.33 -1.90
N GLY A 80 -22.17 -3.98 -0.91
CA GLY A 80 -21.95 -5.39 -0.62
C GLY A 80 -20.64 -5.71 0.07
N MET A 81 -20.05 -4.73 0.77
CA MET A 81 -18.78 -4.90 1.49
C MET A 81 -18.97 -4.79 2.99
N GLU A 82 -18.20 -5.57 3.73
CA GLU A 82 -18.16 -5.52 5.18
C GLU A 82 -16.75 -5.12 5.61
N ARG A 83 -16.66 -4.19 6.57
CA ARG A 83 -15.38 -3.71 7.10
C ARG A 83 -14.79 -4.72 8.07
N ASP A 84 -13.54 -5.10 7.85
CA ASP A 84 -12.75 -5.93 8.75
C ASP A 84 -11.32 -5.39 8.79
N ASP A 85 -10.99 -4.64 9.83
CA ASP A 85 -9.69 -3.99 9.96
C ASP A 85 -8.55 -5.00 10.22
N SER A 86 -8.86 -6.23 10.60
CA SER A 86 -7.84 -7.25 10.84
C SER A 86 -7.10 -7.65 9.56
N ILE A 87 -7.70 -7.47 8.39
CA ILE A 87 -7.06 -7.85 7.11
C ILE A 87 -5.86 -6.98 6.76
N ILE A 88 -5.72 -5.79 7.34
CA ILE A 88 -4.56 -4.91 7.10
C ILE A 88 -3.43 -5.15 8.09
N GLU A 89 -3.62 -5.96 9.13
CA GLU A 89 -2.59 -6.21 10.12
C GLU A 89 -1.43 -7.02 9.54
N ALA A 90 -0.22 -6.68 9.97
CA ALA A 90 0.99 -7.39 9.55
C ALA A 90 1.01 -8.81 10.13
N ASN A 91 1.54 -9.76 9.35
CA ASN A 91 1.76 -11.14 9.78
C ASN A 91 2.90 -11.79 8.98
N GLU A 92 3.26 -13.02 9.36
CA GLU A 92 4.37 -13.74 8.72
C GLU A 92 4.12 -14.06 7.23
N SER A 93 2.88 -14.38 6.86
CA SER A 93 2.54 -14.65 5.47
C SER A 93 2.77 -13.44 4.59
N LYS A 94 2.36 -12.27 5.06
CA LYS A 94 2.61 -11.01 4.37
C LYS A 94 4.09 -10.68 4.29
N ALA A 95 4.82 -10.89 5.40
CA ALA A 95 6.26 -10.66 5.45
C ALA A 95 6.99 -11.50 4.40
N LYS A 96 6.64 -12.77 4.27
CA LYS A 96 7.20 -13.65 3.24
C LYS A 96 6.89 -13.16 1.83
N ALA A 97 5.64 -12.78 1.58
CA ALA A 97 5.22 -12.28 0.27
C ALA A 97 5.95 -10.99 -0.12
N MET A 98 6.22 -10.13 0.85
CA MET A 98 6.89 -8.84 0.64
C MET A 98 8.41 -8.90 0.75
N GLY A 99 8.97 -10.05 1.16
CA GLY A 99 10.41 -10.19 1.34
C GLY A 99 10.95 -9.51 2.60
N LEU A 100 10.13 -9.34 3.62
CA LEU A 100 10.55 -8.71 4.88
C LEU A 100 11.27 -9.71 5.78
N ASP A 101 12.20 -9.20 6.59
CA ASP A 101 13.07 -10.01 7.44
C ASP A 101 12.68 -9.87 8.90
N SER A 102 12.45 -11.01 9.57
CA SER A 102 12.14 -11.05 11.00
C SER A 102 13.35 -11.19 11.91
N SER A 103 14.55 -11.39 11.35
CA SER A 103 15.75 -11.74 12.12
C SER A 103 16.24 -10.64 13.07
N PHE A 104 15.89 -9.39 12.81
CA PHE A 104 16.31 -8.25 13.64
C PHE A 104 15.27 -7.79 14.66
N GLY A 105 14.14 -8.48 14.78
CA GLY A 105 13.09 -8.12 15.73
C GLY A 105 12.36 -6.80 15.40
N ILE A 106 12.53 -6.26 14.20
CA ILE A 106 11.85 -5.04 13.77
C ILE A 106 10.43 -5.40 13.34
N PRO A 107 9.39 -4.71 13.84
CA PRO A 107 8.00 -4.98 13.42
C PRO A 107 7.83 -4.89 11.90
N TYR A 108 7.01 -5.76 11.34
CA TYR A 108 6.79 -5.81 9.90
C TYR A 108 6.20 -4.51 9.34
N GLU A 109 5.32 -3.84 10.10
CA GLU A 109 4.79 -2.55 9.69
C GLU A 109 5.90 -1.50 9.55
N ASP A 110 6.84 -1.47 10.48
CA ASP A 110 7.98 -0.54 10.42
C ASP A 110 8.87 -0.85 9.21
N GLN A 111 9.07 -2.12 8.88
CA GLN A 111 9.82 -2.51 7.70
C GLN A 111 9.09 -2.07 6.41
N ALA A 112 7.77 -2.15 6.38
CA ALA A 112 6.98 -1.67 5.26
C ALA A 112 7.09 -0.15 5.11
N LEU A 113 7.08 0.60 6.22
CA LEU A 113 7.30 2.04 6.20
C LEU A 113 8.69 2.39 5.65
N GLU A 114 9.71 1.64 6.04
CA GLU A 114 11.06 1.81 5.50
C GLU A 114 11.10 1.54 3.99
N MET A 115 10.43 0.52 3.52
CA MET A 115 10.32 0.19 2.10
C MET A 115 9.72 1.36 1.31
N VAL A 116 8.66 1.97 1.82
CA VAL A 116 8.04 3.14 1.20
C VAL A 116 9.01 4.31 1.15
N ALA A 117 9.70 4.59 2.25
CA ALA A 117 10.66 5.70 2.33
C ALA A 117 11.86 5.49 1.41
N LEU A 118 12.36 4.25 1.31
CA LEU A 118 13.49 3.92 0.44
C LEU A 118 13.20 4.15 -1.04
N LEU A 119 11.95 4.06 -1.45
CA LEU A 119 11.58 4.33 -2.84
C LEU A 119 11.89 5.77 -3.24
N ASP A 120 11.73 6.74 -2.32
CA ASP A 120 12.11 8.12 -2.58
C ASP A 120 13.61 8.27 -2.83
N LEU A 121 14.44 7.57 -2.06
CA LEU A 121 15.88 7.59 -2.24
C LEU A 121 16.30 6.99 -3.58
N ALA A 122 15.54 6.02 -4.07
CA ALA A 122 15.82 5.33 -5.31
C ALA A 122 15.45 6.12 -6.57
N LYS A 123 14.87 7.33 -6.44
CA LYS A 123 14.52 8.19 -7.57
C LYS A 123 15.72 8.94 -8.16
N TYR A 124 16.80 8.97 -7.46
CA TYR A 124 17.99 9.75 -7.84
C TYR A 124 19.20 8.89 -8.12
#